data_cb44c14edb6eb8aa5f1100c9536cf6ed
#
_entry.id   cb44c14edb6eb8aa5f1100c9536cf6ed
#
_cell.length_a   1.000
_cell.length_b   1.000
_cell.length_c   1.000
_cell.angle_alpha   90.00
_cell.angle_beta   90.00
_cell.angle_gamma   90.00
#
_symmetry.space_group_name_H-M   'P 1'
#
loop_
_entity.id
_entity.type
_entity.pdbx_description
1 polymer ?
#
loop_
_entity_poly.entity_id
_entity_poly.type
_entity_poly.pdbx_seq_one_letter_code
_entity_poly.pdbx_strand_id
1 'polypeptide(L)'
;MIKLFEECHKHHVEPFVTLHHFDTPLALHSNGDFLNRENIDHYVNYADFCFEEFSEVNYWTTFNEIGPIGDGQYLVGKFLLSTLYPYII
;
A
#
# COMPACT_ATOMS: atom_id res chain seq x y z
N MET A 1 8.83 1.20 12.54
CA MET A 1 9.25 1.89 11.29
C MET A 1 10.25 3.01 11.52
N ILE A 2 10.01 3.90 12.48
CA ILE A 2 10.97 4.99 12.78
C ILE A 2 12.35 4.44 13.13
N LYS A 3 12.40 3.41 13.97
CA LYS A 3 13.67 2.76 14.35
C LYS A 3 14.39 2.15 13.14
N LEU A 4 13.65 1.58 12.20
CA LEU A 4 14.24 1.04 10.98
C LEU A 4 14.89 2.13 10.14
N PHE A 5 14.23 3.27 9.99
CA PHE A 5 14.76 4.39 9.23
C PHE A 5 15.97 5.02 9.94
N GLU A 6 15.95 5.11 11.25
CA GLU A 6 17.09 5.58 12.03
C GLU A 6 18.30 4.66 11.83
N GLU A 7 18.12 3.34 11.85
CA GLU A 7 19.19 2.38 11.58
C GLU A 7 19.72 2.50 10.17
N CYS A 8 18.85 2.71 9.17
CA CYS A 8 19.28 2.96 7.80
C CYS A 8 20.21 4.19 7.72
N HIS A 9 19.81 5.28 8.31
CA HIS A 9 20.61 6.52 8.31
C HIS A 9 21.93 6.33 9.06
N LYS A 10 21.92 5.64 10.18
CA LYS A 10 23.09 5.34 10.97
C LYS A 10 24.14 4.55 10.17
N HIS A 11 23.70 3.68 9.30
CA HIS A 11 24.59 2.84 8.47
C HIS A 11 24.77 3.36 7.05
N HIS A 12 24.37 4.61 6.79
CA HIS A 12 24.47 5.25 5.47
C HIS A 12 23.70 4.48 4.37
N VAL A 13 22.58 3.89 4.74
CA VAL A 13 21.65 3.22 3.83
C VAL A 13 20.44 4.13 3.62
N GLU A 14 20.18 4.50 2.36
CA GLU A 14 19.02 5.34 2.05
C GLU A 14 17.77 4.48 1.93
N PRO A 15 16.75 4.68 2.78
CA PRO A 15 15.50 3.94 2.64
C PRO A 15 14.73 4.40 1.42
N PHE A 16 14.18 3.44 0.69
CA PHE A 16 13.32 3.67 -0.47
C PHE A 16 12.00 2.95 -0.19
N VAL A 17 10.97 3.70 0.15
CA VAL A 17 9.75 3.16 0.74
C VAL A 17 8.63 3.06 -0.30
N THR A 18 7.98 1.90 -0.35
CA THR A 18 6.77 1.70 -1.16
C THR A 18 5.54 1.83 -0.27
N LEU A 19 4.62 2.74 -0.64
CA LEU A 19 3.42 2.98 0.15
C LEU A 19 2.46 1.80 0.14
N HIS A 20 2.29 1.15 -1.01
CA HIS A 20 1.38 0.02 -1.16
C HIS A 20 2.06 -1.14 -1.89
N HIS A 21 2.10 -2.31 -1.23
CA HIS A 21 2.74 -3.51 -1.76
C HIS A 21 1.81 -4.72 -1.57
N PHE A 22 0.63 -4.69 -2.21
CA PHE A 22 -0.41 -5.73 -2.13
C PHE A 22 -1.00 -5.92 -0.73
N ASP A 23 -0.87 -4.94 0.14
CA ASP A 23 -1.21 -5.03 1.55
C ASP A 23 -2.35 -4.09 1.96
N THR A 24 -3.38 -4.00 1.13
CA THR A 24 -4.55 -3.18 1.42
C THR A 24 -5.18 -3.57 2.77
N PRO A 25 -5.46 -2.60 3.66
CA PRO A 25 -6.19 -2.90 4.89
C PRO A 25 -7.51 -3.59 4.62
N LEU A 26 -7.89 -4.53 5.48
CA LEU A 26 -9.09 -5.36 5.28
C LEU A 26 -10.35 -4.52 5.11
N ALA A 27 -10.48 -3.42 5.84
CA ALA A 27 -11.64 -2.55 5.72
C ALA A 27 -11.81 -1.97 4.32
N LEU A 28 -10.72 -1.54 3.69
CA LEU A 28 -10.74 -1.02 2.31
C LEU A 28 -10.91 -2.16 1.30
N HIS A 29 -10.26 -3.28 1.55
CA HIS A 29 -10.34 -4.45 0.69
C HIS A 29 -11.78 -4.97 0.60
N SER A 30 -12.48 -5.06 1.73
CA SER A 30 -13.88 -5.46 1.82
C SER A 30 -14.82 -4.47 1.12
N ASN A 31 -14.42 -3.20 1.02
CA ASN A 31 -15.18 -2.13 0.39
C ASN A 31 -14.85 -1.95 -1.09
N GLY A 32 -14.23 -2.94 -1.72
CA GLY A 32 -13.92 -2.95 -3.15
C GLY A 32 -12.50 -2.55 -3.51
N ASP A 33 -11.61 -2.38 -2.52
CA ASP A 33 -10.22 -2.00 -2.74
C ASP A 33 -10.14 -0.75 -3.65
N PHE A 34 -9.24 -0.71 -4.62
CA PHE A 34 -9.11 0.40 -5.56
C PHE A 34 -10.10 0.36 -6.74
N LEU A 35 -11.00 -0.61 -6.76
CA LEU A 35 -12.18 -0.56 -7.62
C LEU A 35 -13.22 0.43 -7.10
N ASN A 36 -13.16 0.77 -5.83
CA ASN A 36 -14.02 1.77 -5.20
C ASN A 36 -13.29 3.11 -5.16
N ARG A 37 -13.83 4.11 -5.88
CA ARG A 37 -13.21 5.43 -5.97
C ARG A 37 -13.05 6.12 -4.62
N GLU A 38 -13.94 5.87 -3.68
CA GLU A 38 -13.85 6.42 -2.33
C GLU A 38 -12.53 6.05 -1.63
N ASN A 39 -11.96 4.89 -1.95
CA ASN A 39 -10.73 4.43 -1.35
C ASN A 39 -9.49 5.20 -1.84
N ILE A 40 -9.62 5.97 -2.91
CA ILE A 40 -8.56 6.88 -3.36
C ILE A 40 -8.31 7.96 -2.31
N ASP A 41 -9.36 8.51 -1.72
CA ASP A 41 -9.23 9.52 -0.65
C ASP A 41 -8.55 8.92 0.59
N HIS A 42 -8.89 7.69 0.92
CA HIS A 42 -8.22 6.97 2.02
C HIS A 42 -6.74 6.76 1.73
N TYR A 43 -6.40 6.43 0.50
CA TYR A 43 -4.99 6.28 0.11
C TYR A 43 -4.23 7.60 0.20
N VAL A 44 -4.82 8.70 -0.26
CA VAL A 44 -4.21 10.03 -0.17
C VAL A 44 -3.96 10.42 1.28
N ASN A 45 -4.93 10.20 2.15
CA ASN A 45 -4.78 10.48 3.58
C ASN A 45 -3.65 9.64 4.22
N TYR A 46 -3.55 8.38 3.84
CA TYR A 46 -2.47 7.51 4.27
C TYR A 46 -1.10 8.00 3.78
N ALA A 47 -1.01 8.41 2.51
CA ALA A 47 0.23 8.94 1.96
C ALA A 47 0.66 10.21 2.68
N ASP A 48 -0.25 11.13 2.91
CA ASP A 48 0.03 12.38 3.64
C ASP A 48 0.53 12.09 5.05
N PHE A 49 -0.11 11.16 5.75
CA PHE A 49 0.35 10.73 7.07
C PHE A 49 1.78 10.19 7.04
N CYS A 50 2.08 9.33 6.06
CA CYS A 50 3.42 8.74 5.93
C CYS A 50 4.48 9.79 5.64
N PHE A 51 4.19 10.74 4.77
CA PHE A 51 5.14 11.81 4.42
C PHE A 51 5.45 12.71 5.62
N GLU A 52 4.48 12.99 6.45
CA GLU A 52 4.68 13.78 7.66
C GLU A 52 5.41 12.99 8.75
N GLU A 53 4.95 11.77 9.03
CA GLU A 53 5.48 10.95 10.11
C GLU A 53 6.90 10.46 9.83
N PHE A 54 7.21 10.16 8.57
CA PHE A 54 8.51 9.65 8.15
C PHE A 54 9.25 10.65 7.28
N SER A 55 9.36 11.88 7.75
CA SER A 55 9.95 12.99 7.00
C SER A 55 11.42 12.78 6.65
N GLU A 56 12.12 11.88 7.33
CA GLU A 56 13.51 11.54 7.02
C GLU A 56 13.65 10.64 5.78
N VAL A 57 12.56 10.06 5.28
CA VAL A 57 12.57 9.26 4.06
C VAL A 57 12.49 10.19 2.86
N ASN A 58 13.46 10.10 1.95
CA ASN A 58 13.56 10.98 0.79
C ASN A 58 13.00 10.35 -0.49
N TYR A 59 12.90 9.04 -0.56
CA TYR A 59 12.50 8.31 -1.76
C TYR A 59 11.29 7.43 -1.49
N TRP A 60 10.24 7.63 -2.30
CA TRP A 60 8.96 6.95 -2.17
C TRP A 60 8.51 6.40 -3.51
N THR A 61 7.90 5.23 -3.49
CA THR A 61 7.10 4.74 -4.60
C THR A 61 5.65 4.59 -4.15
N THR A 62 4.73 4.70 -5.08
CA THR A 62 3.29 4.69 -4.77
C THR A 62 2.75 3.28 -4.62
N PHE A 63 2.94 2.45 -5.65
CA PHE A 63 2.42 1.09 -5.69
C PHE A 63 3.48 0.13 -6.20
N ASN A 64 3.45 -1.09 -5.69
CA ASN A 64 4.18 -2.20 -6.28
C ASN A 64 3.36 -2.81 -7.40
N GLU A 65 3.93 -2.89 -8.61
CA GLU A 65 3.34 -3.57 -9.77
C GLU A 65 1.89 -3.19 -10.03
N ILE A 66 1.65 -1.94 -10.35
CA ILE A 66 0.29 -1.41 -10.54
C ILE A 66 -0.48 -2.11 -11.66
N GLY A 67 0.20 -2.52 -12.73
CA GLY A 67 -0.41 -3.29 -13.82
C GLY A 67 -1.01 -4.60 -13.33
N PRO A 68 -0.20 -5.49 -12.69
CA PRO A 68 -0.71 -6.71 -12.08
C PRO A 68 -1.79 -6.50 -11.03
N ILE A 69 -1.79 -5.39 -10.31
CA ILE A 69 -2.88 -5.07 -9.38
C ILE A 69 -4.20 -4.96 -10.14
N GLY A 70 -4.23 -4.19 -11.23
CA GLY A 70 -5.42 -4.06 -12.06
C GLY A 70 -5.86 -5.39 -12.66
N ASP A 71 -4.93 -6.08 -13.29
CA ASP A 71 -5.19 -7.40 -13.89
C ASP A 71 -5.61 -8.42 -12.84
N GLY A 72 -4.95 -8.42 -11.69
CA GLY A 72 -5.27 -9.33 -10.60
C GLY A 72 -6.67 -9.12 -10.06
N GLN A 73 -7.13 -7.88 -9.99
CA GLN A 73 -8.48 -7.57 -9.51
C GLN A 73 -9.56 -7.94 -10.51
N TYR A 74 -9.29 -7.83 -11.81
CA TYR A 74 -10.29 -8.02 -12.84
C TYR A 74 -10.19 -9.36 -13.57
N LEU A 75 -8.98 -9.89 -13.79
CA LEU A 75 -8.77 -10.99 -14.73
C LEU A 75 -8.22 -12.26 -14.10
N VAL A 76 -7.32 -12.18 -13.12
CA VAL A 76 -6.60 -13.39 -12.63
C VAL A 76 -6.97 -13.78 -11.21
N GLY A 77 -8.05 -13.27 -10.68
CA GLY A 77 -8.61 -13.76 -9.44
C GLY A 77 -8.24 -13.02 -8.17
N LYS A 78 -7.44 -11.96 -8.23
CA LYS A 78 -7.29 -11.10 -7.04
C LYS A 78 -8.63 -10.46 -6.70
N PHE A 79 -9.38 -10.11 -7.72
CA PHE A 79 -10.77 -9.68 -7.54
C PHE A 79 -11.60 -10.80 -6.90
N LEU A 80 -11.46 -12.02 -7.40
CA LEU A 80 -12.11 -13.18 -6.82
C LEU A 80 -11.65 -13.40 -5.38
N LEU A 81 -10.36 -13.26 -5.12
CA LEU A 81 -9.83 -13.36 -3.77
C LEU A 81 -10.38 -12.27 -2.85
N SER A 82 -10.51 -11.04 -3.34
CA SER A 82 -11.11 -9.97 -2.55
C SER A 82 -12.57 -10.26 -2.23
N THR A 83 -13.28 -10.91 -3.15
CA THR A 83 -14.66 -11.35 -2.94
C THR A 83 -14.74 -12.51 -1.95
N LEU A 84 -13.79 -13.43 -2.00
CA LEU A 84 -13.74 -14.61 -1.18
C LEU A 84 -12.95 -14.46 0.12
N TYR A 85 -12.20 -13.39 0.24
CA TYR A 85 -11.29 -13.15 1.35
C TYR A 85 -11.93 -13.34 2.72
N PRO A 86 -13.15 -12.84 2.98
CA PRO A 86 -13.80 -13.01 4.26
C PRO A 86 -14.08 -14.50 4.60
N TYR A 87 -14.06 -15.36 3.59
CA TYR A 87 -14.35 -16.78 3.76
C TYR A 87 -13.09 -17.65 3.79
N ILE A 88 -11.97 -17.12 3.31
CA ILE A 88 -10.70 -17.87 3.22
C ILE A 88 -9.81 -17.57 4.42
N ILE A 89 -9.86 -16.39 4.91
CA ILE A 89 -9.08 -15.91 6.05
C ILE A 89 -9.99 -15.59 7.23
#